data_aadee9fed128f447bcfd30559700efb7
#
_entry.id   aadee9fed128f447bcfd30559700efb7
#
_cell.length_a   1.000
_cell.length_b   1.000
_cell.length_c   1.000
_cell.angle_alpha   90.00
_cell.angle_beta   90.00
_cell.angle_gamma   90.00
#
_symmetry.space_group_name_H-M   'P 1'
#
loop_
_entity.id
_entity.type
_entity.pdbx_description
1 polymer ?
#
loop_
_entity_poly.entity_id
_entity_poly.type
_entity_poly.pdbx_seq_one_letter_code
_entity_poly.pdbx_strand_id
1 'polypeptide(L)'
;MTVDKIIIGAGLYGLYAAQKCGAAGQRVLVLERDPAPFMRATYINQARVHMGYHYPRSYSTAIKSAHYFQRFCRDYDFCLHTSFDQIYATSAHFSWTNAAEFRRFCAAAKIRCDDVAPERYFNNGMCDGAFLTTEYTYDAQVLKNWFLEQLAKLPNVQVLYSHKPDKIEKVGSVWRVTAGDTTMEAPFILNATYAGVNDIHAMLGLPPFKIKYEKCEIILCTVDERLKNTGITVMDG
;
A
#
# COMPACT_ATOMS: atom_id res chain seq x y z
N MET A 1 10.99 -21.39 19.60
CA MET A 1 11.56 -20.03 19.75
C MET A 1 10.50 -19.15 20.39
N THR A 2 10.88 -18.29 21.37
CA THR A 2 9.94 -17.38 22.04
C THR A 2 10.36 -15.94 21.80
N VAL A 3 9.45 -15.11 21.30
CA VAL A 3 9.64 -13.70 21.00
C VAL A 3 8.51 -12.86 21.58
N ASP A 4 8.62 -11.52 21.51
CA ASP A 4 7.58 -10.65 22.03
C ASP A 4 6.46 -10.41 21.00
N LYS A 5 6.81 -10.49 19.70
CA LYS A 5 5.85 -10.36 18.59
C LYS A 5 6.19 -11.26 17.43
N ILE A 6 5.17 -11.90 16.85
CA ILE A 6 5.24 -12.53 15.54
C ILE A 6 4.46 -11.66 14.55
N ILE A 7 5.08 -11.30 13.43
CA ILE A 7 4.46 -10.57 12.33
C ILE A 7 4.36 -11.51 11.13
N ILE A 8 3.17 -11.68 10.57
CA ILE A 8 2.93 -12.53 9.41
C ILE A 8 2.79 -11.66 8.16
N GLY A 9 3.75 -11.78 7.26
CA GLY A 9 3.89 -11.01 6.03
C GLY A 9 5.02 -9.99 6.08
N ALA A 10 5.95 -10.05 5.11
CA ALA A 10 7.06 -9.10 4.94
C ALA A 10 6.80 -8.11 3.78
N GLY A 11 5.56 -7.67 3.60
CA GLY A 11 5.22 -6.50 2.80
C GLY A 11 5.56 -5.20 3.53
N LEU A 12 5.20 -4.06 2.93
CA LEU A 12 5.47 -2.73 3.50
C LEU A 12 5.05 -2.60 4.97
N TYR A 13 3.82 -2.99 5.29
CA TYR A 13 3.30 -2.85 6.67
C TYR A 13 3.99 -3.80 7.66
N GLY A 14 4.31 -5.02 7.22
CA GLY A 14 5.01 -5.98 8.09
C GLY A 14 6.43 -5.53 8.42
N LEU A 15 7.22 -5.09 7.43
CA LEU A 15 8.57 -4.59 7.68
C LEU A 15 8.57 -3.26 8.44
N TYR A 16 7.61 -2.37 8.17
CA TYR A 16 7.42 -1.15 8.95
C TYR A 16 7.16 -1.47 10.44
N ALA A 17 6.23 -2.39 10.71
CA ALA A 17 5.92 -2.81 12.08
C ALA A 17 7.13 -3.47 12.76
N ALA A 18 7.86 -4.33 12.03
CA ALA A 18 9.07 -4.98 12.53
C ALA A 18 10.13 -3.96 12.92
N GLN A 19 10.38 -2.98 12.04
CA GLN A 19 11.34 -1.89 12.30
C GLN A 19 10.94 -1.06 13.52
N LYS A 20 9.67 -0.68 13.65
CA LYS A 20 9.21 0.13 14.80
C LYS A 20 9.25 -0.65 16.12
N CYS A 21 8.78 -1.89 16.11
CA CYS A 21 8.81 -2.75 17.31
C CYS A 21 10.25 -3.12 17.71
N GLY A 22 11.11 -3.43 16.73
CA GLY A 22 12.50 -3.74 16.98
C GLY A 22 13.28 -2.54 17.54
N ALA A 23 13.09 -1.36 16.98
CA ALA A 23 13.68 -0.12 17.48
C ALA A 23 13.20 0.24 18.91
N ALA A 24 12.01 -0.23 19.31
CA ALA A 24 11.49 -0.13 20.68
C ALA A 24 12.04 -1.24 21.62
N GLY A 25 13.04 -2.03 21.20
CA GLY A 25 13.69 -3.05 22.00
C GLY A 25 12.94 -4.40 22.07
N GLN A 26 11.84 -4.57 21.34
CA GLN A 26 11.07 -5.81 21.33
C GLN A 26 11.75 -6.87 20.46
N ARG A 27 11.70 -8.15 20.90
CA ARG A 27 12.13 -9.28 20.08
C ARG A 27 11.02 -9.59 19.07
N VAL A 28 11.33 -9.43 17.78
CA VAL A 28 10.36 -9.56 16.70
C VAL A 28 10.77 -10.67 15.74
N LEU A 29 9.81 -11.51 15.38
CA LEU A 29 9.96 -12.49 14.32
C LEU A 29 8.96 -12.19 13.20
N VAL A 30 9.47 -12.01 11.99
CA VAL A 30 8.64 -11.86 10.80
C VAL A 30 8.63 -13.15 10.01
N LEU A 31 7.46 -13.64 9.65
CA LEU A 31 7.28 -14.80 8.78
C LEU A 31 6.80 -14.35 7.41
N GLU A 32 7.53 -14.72 6.36
CA GLU A 32 7.16 -14.45 4.98
C GLU A 32 7.09 -15.75 4.18
N ARG A 33 5.99 -15.96 3.48
CA ARG A 33 5.77 -17.16 2.68
C ARG A 33 6.63 -17.21 1.41
N ASP A 34 6.98 -16.05 0.88
CA ASP A 34 7.80 -15.92 -0.33
C ASP A 34 9.31 -15.94 0.02
N PRO A 35 10.20 -16.22 -0.94
CA PRO A 35 11.64 -16.29 -0.69
C PRO A 35 12.30 -14.92 -0.45
N ALA A 36 11.56 -13.83 -0.61
CA ALA A 36 12.03 -12.48 -0.39
C ALA A 36 10.88 -11.55 0.05
N PRO A 37 11.16 -10.38 0.64
CA PRO A 37 10.12 -9.42 0.99
C PRO A 37 9.62 -8.65 -0.23
N PHE A 38 8.45 -8.04 -0.13
CA PHE A 38 7.85 -7.18 -1.16
C PHE A 38 7.50 -7.87 -2.48
N MET A 39 7.39 -9.19 -2.51
CA MET A 39 7.13 -9.91 -3.76
C MET A 39 5.70 -9.82 -4.29
N ARG A 40 4.78 -9.20 -3.55
CA ARG A 40 3.35 -9.14 -3.91
C ARG A 40 2.88 -7.68 -4.01
N ALA A 41 1.71 -7.36 -3.47
CA ALA A 41 1.03 -6.08 -3.62
C ALA A 41 1.92 -4.85 -3.34
N THR A 42 2.91 -4.94 -2.48
CA THR A 42 3.83 -3.81 -2.23
C THR A 42 4.72 -3.49 -3.44
N TYR A 43 5.06 -4.49 -4.25
CA TYR A 43 5.88 -4.30 -5.45
C TYR A 43 5.02 -4.23 -6.72
N ILE A 44 3.99 -5.08 -6.80
CA ILE A 44 3.10 -5.19 -7.95
C ILE A 44 1.90 -4.26 -7.73
N ASN A 45 2.11 -2.97 -7.82
CA ASN A 45 1.09 -1.93 -7.78
C ASN A 45 1.59 -0.68 -8.51
N GLN A 46 0.80 0.37 -8.51
CA GLN A 46 1.17 1.64 -9.15
C GLN A 46 2.17 2.47 -8.33
N ALA A 47 2.59 1.99 -7.16
CA ALA A 47 3.54 2.62 -6.24
C ALA A 47 3.22 4.09 -5.95
N ARG A 48 1.94 4.43 -5.80
CA ARG A 48 1.50 5.81 -5.57
C ARG A 48 1.47 6.19 -4.11
N VAL A 49 1.89 7.41 -3.83
CA VAL A 49 1.64 8.09 -2.57
C VAL A 49 0.38 8.93 -2.75
N HIS A 50 -0.76 8.42 -2.25
CA HIS A 50 -2.07 9.00 -2.48
C HIS A 50 -2.33 10.25 -1.63
N MET A 51 -2.72 11.36 -2.28
CA MET A 51 -3.27 12.55 -1.61
C MET A 51 -4.78 12.43 -1.35
N GLY A 52 -5.44 11.39 -1.86
CA GLY A 52 -6.86 11.15 -1.64
C GLY A 52 -7.75 11.28 -2.87
N TYR A 53 -7.26 11.68 -4.01
CA TYR A 53 -8.04 11.90 -5.24
C TYR A 53 -8.82 10.67 -5.72
N HIS A 54 -8.34 9.48 -5.39
CA HIS A 54 -8.97 8.20 -5.73
C HIS A 54 -10.30 7.95 -5.01
N TYR A 55 -10.62 8.77 -4.01
CA TYR A 55 -11.76 8.53 -3.12
C TYR A 55 -12.78 9.68 -3.11
N PRO A 56 -13.27 10.19 -4.27
CA PRO A 56 -14.18 11.33 -4.29
C PRO A 56 -15.52 11.04 -3.59
N ARG A 57 -15.89 9.75 -3.48
CA ARG A 57 -17.11 9.27 -2.81
C ARG A 57 -16.89 8.93 -1.33
N SER A 58 -15.67 9.01 -0.81
CA SER A 58 -15.35 8.72 0.60
C SER A 58 -14.45 9.80 1.19
N TYR A 59 -15.07 10.91 1.58
CA TYR A 59 -14.38 12.07 2.13
C TYR A 59 -13.47 11.71 3.32
N SER A 60 -13.94 10.84 4.24
CA SER A 60 -13.15 10.41 5.39
C SER A 60 -11.87 9.65 4.98
N THR A 61 -11.93 8.83 3.92
CA THR A 61 -10.76 8.12 3.38
C THR A 61 -9.80 9.10 2.72
N ALA A 62 -10.33 10.05 1.94
CA ALA A 62 -9.53 11.07 1.27
C ALA A 62 -8.75 11.94 2.26
N ILE A 63 -9.42 12.44 3.31
CA ILE A 63 -8.77 13.26 4.35
C ILE A 63 -7.68 12.46 5.09
N LYS A 64 -7.91 11.18 5.40
CA LYS A 64 -6.87 10.33 5.99
C LYS A 64 -5.67 10.20 5.07
N SER A 65 -5.89 9.96 3.78
CA SER A 65 -4.81 9.87 2.79
C SER A 65 -4.02 11.17 2.71
N ALA A 66 -4.70 12.32 2.60
CA ALA A 66 -4.06 13.64 2.57
C ALA A 66 -3.24 13.92 3.84
N HIS A 67 -3.76 13.54 5.01
CA HIS A 67 -3.05 13.71 6.28
C HIS A 67 -1.76 12.88 6.35
N TYR A 68 -1.79 11.63 5.87
CA TYR A 68 -0.62 10.77 5.90
C TYR A 68 0.35 11.01 4.74
N PHE A 69 -0.07 11.67 3.66
CA PHE A 69 0.76 11.99 2.51
C PHE A 69 2.04 12.75 2.91
N GLN A 70 1.88 13.85 3.63
CA GLN A 70 3.03 14.67 4.07
C GLN A 70 3.98 13.90 4.98
N ARG A 71 3.42 13.05 5.86
CA ARG A 71 4.22 12.19 6.73
C ARG A 71 5.03 11.18 5.93
N PHE A 72 4.40 10.50 4.98
CA PHE A 72 5.10 9.54 4.12
C PHE A 72 6.20 10.23 3.32
N CYS A 73 5.90 11.38 2.72
CA CYS A 73 6.88 12.15 1.96
C CYS A 73 8.09 12.58 2.80
N ARG A 74 7.86 13.00 4.05
CA ARG A 74 8.96 13.37 4.96
C ARG A 74 9.78 12.17 5.42
N ASP A 75 9.11 11.05 5.74
CA ASP A 75 9.74 9.88 6.34
C ASP A 75 10.47 9.01 5.29
N TYR A 76 10.11 9.15 3.99
CA TYR A 76 10.60 8.31 2.88
C TYR A 76 10.94 9.12 1.60
N ASP A 77 11.40 10.36 1.74
CA ASP A 77 11.75 11.26 0.63
C ASP A 77 12.77 10.65 -0.33
N PHE A 78 13.71 9.87 0.18
CA PHE A 78 14.79 9.22 -0.56
C PHE A 78 14.32 8.23 -1.64
N CYS A 79 13.09 7.75 -1.57
CA CYS A 79 12.52 6.83 -2.56
C CYS A 79 11.42 7.44 -3.42
N LEU A 80 11.14 8.73 -3.27
CA LEU A 80 10.06 9.40 -4.01
C LEU A 80 10.50 9.87 -5.38
N HIS A 81 9.60 9.71 -6.35
CA HIS A 81 9.64 10.40 -7.62
C HIS A 81 8.53 11.45 -7.65
N THR A 82 8.92 12.72 -7.73
CA THR A 82 8.02 13.87 -7.60
C THR A 82 8.02 14.78 -8.83
N SER A 83 8.93 14.52 -9.79
CA SER A 83 9.18 15.38 -10.95
C SER A 83 8.34 14.93 -12.16
N PHE A 84 7.02 14.90 -12.00
CA PHE A 84 6.07 14.62 -13.08
C PHE A 84 4.73 15.30 -12.82
N ASP A 85 3.96 15.54 -13.88
CA ASP A 85 2.60 16.04 -13.79
C ASP A 85 1.63 14.86 -13.55
N GLN A 86 0.79 14.95 -12.54
CA GLN A 86 -0.27 13.99 -12.32
C GLN A 86 -1.61 14.56 -12.75
N ILE A 87 -2.18 13.97 -13.79
CA ILE A 87 -3.48 14.34 -14.34
C ILE A 87 -4.54 13.36 -13.85
N TYR A 88 -5.57 13.88 -13.21
CA TYR A 88 -6.82 13.18 -12.97
C TYR A 88 -7.86 13.65 -13.97
N ALA A 89 -8.61 12.71 -14.55
CA ALA A 89 -9.70 13.04 -15.47
C ALA A 89 -10.97 12.28 -15.06
N THR A 90 -12.10 12.92 -15.28
CA THR A 90 -13.42 12.31 -15.15
C THR A 90 -13.94 11.93 -16.54
N SER A 91 -14.34 10.66 -16.70
CA SER A 91 -14.92 10.18 -17.95
C SER A 91 -16.26 10.88 -18.23
N ALA A 92 -16.49 11.30 -19.48
CA ALA A 92 -17.78 11.82 -19.91
C ALA A 92 -18.87 10.72 -19.93
N HIS A 93 -18.45 9.45 -19.86
CA HIS A 93 -19.32 8.28 -19.94
C HIS A 93 -19.06 7.34 -18.75
N PHE A 94 -20.13 6.87 -18.11
CA PHE A 94 -20.10 5.86 -17.05
C PHE A 94 -19.35 6.21 -15.76
N SER A 95 -18.89 7.45 -15.60
CA SER A 95 -18.26 7.86 -14.35
C SER A 95 -19.29 8.09 -13.24
N TRP A 96 -18.98 7.62 -12.04
CA TRP A 96 -19.77 7.88 -10.84
C TRP A 96 -19.48 9.25 -10.23
N THR A 97 -18.52 9.97 -10.76
CA THR A 97 -18.12 11.31 -10.34
C THR A 97 -17.85 12.15 -11.57
N ASN A 98 -18.60 13.21 -11.77
CA ASN A 98 -18.38 14.16 -12.86
C ASN A 98 -17.37 15.27 -12.47
N ALA A 99 -16.94 16.07 -13.44
CA ALA A 99 -15.98 17.14 -13.25
C ALA A 99 -16.38 18.15 -12.15
N ALA A 100 -17.65 18.53 -12.09
CA ALA A 100 -18.13 19.47 -11.09
C ALA A 100 -18.10 18.90 -9.68
N GLU A 101 -18.44 17.62 -9.53
CA GLU A 101 -18.36 16.89 -8.24
C GLU A 101 -16.93 16.73 -7.80
N PHE A 102 -16.02 16.40 -8.71
CA PHE A 102 -14.61 16.26 -8.41
C PHE A 102 -13.99 17.59 -7.93
N ARG A 103 -14.30 18.71 -8.59
CA ARG A 103 -13.85 20.04 -8.13
C ARG A 103 -14.37 20.35 -6.73
N ARG A 104 -15.68 20.13 -6.46
CA ARG A 104 -16.26 20.35 -5.13
C ARG A 104 -15.59 19.49 -4.08
N PHE A 105 -15.34 18.23 -4.39
CA PHE A 105 -14.63 17.30 -3.50
C PHE A 105 -13.23 17.80 -3.18
N CYS A 106 -12.42 18.16 -4.19
CA CYS A 106 -11.06 18.65 -4.00
C CYS A 106 -11.04 19.94 -3.17
N ALA A 107 -11.97 20.87 -3.43
CA ALA A 107 -12.11 22.09 -2.65
C ALA A 107 -12.44 21.79 -1.18
N ALA A 108 -13.37 20.88 -0.91
CA ALA A 108 -13.73 20.46 0.44
C ALA A 108 -12.57 19.76 1.15
N ALA A 109 -11.81 18.93 0.44
CA ALA A 109 -10.63 18.23 0.95
C ALA A 109 -9.38 19.13 1.06
N LYS A 110 -9.44 20.36 0.52
CA LYS A 110 -8.32 21.32 0.44
C LYS A 110 -7.08 20.75 -0.24
N ILE A 111 -7.30 19.99 -1.31
CA ILE A 111 -6.24 19.41 -2.16
C ILE A 111 -6.23 20.10 -3.51
N ARG A 112 -5.06 20.14 -4.16
CA ARG A 112 -4.85 20.84 -5.45
C ARG A 112 -5.75 20.25 -6.54
N CYS A 113 -6.38 21.11 -7.33
CA CYS A 113 -7.22 20.71 -8.45
C CYS A 113 -7.26 21.85 -9.47
N ASP A 114 -6.26 21.93 -10.34
CA ASP A 114 -6.17 22.98 -11.35
C ASP A 114 -6.74 22.45 -12.67
N ASP A 115 -7.68 23.15 -13.27
CA ASP A 115 -8.27 22.74 -14.53
C ASP A 115 -7.23 22.74 -15.66
N VAL A 116 -7.23 21.67 -16.46
CA VAL A 116 -6.48 21.58 -17.70
C VAL A 116 -7.40 21.15 -18.84
N ALA A 117 -7.05 21.50 -20.08
CA ALA A 117 -7.84 21.11 -21.25
C ALA A 117 -7.76 19.57 -21.45
N PRO A 118 -8.89 18.85 -21.39
CA PRO A 118 -8.89 17.40 -21.57
C PRO A 118 -8.30 16.95 -22.91
N GLU A 119 -8.51 17.72 -23.97
CA GLU A 119 -8.07 17.45 -25.33
C GLU A 119 -6.54 17.36 -25.46
N ARG A 120 -5.80 17.88 -24.48
CA ARG A 120 -4.33 17.73 -24.42
C ARG A 120 -3.92 16.28 -24.21
N TYR A 121 -4.74 15.48 -23.54
CA TYR A 121 -4.42 14.11 -23.09
C TYR A 121 -5.36 13.05 -23.65
N PHE A 122 -6.59 13.44 -24.02
CA PHE A 122 -7.65 12.54 -24.42
C PHE A 122 -8.28 12.95 -25.74
N ASN A 123 -8.91 12.01 -26.42
CA ASN A 123 -9.74 12.31 -27.58
C ASN A 123 -10.94 13.18 -27.16
N ASN A 124 -11.35 14.06 -28.06
CA ASN A 124 -12.45 14.99 -27.81
C ASN A 124 -13.71 14.26 -27.37
N GLY A 125 -14.37 14.76 -26.33
CA GLY A 125 -15.62 14.22 -25.79
C GLY A 125 -15.46 12.98 -24.90
N MET A 126 -14.25 12.48 -24.65
CA MET A 126 -14.05 11.32 -23.79
C MET A 126 -14.07 11.65 -22.31
N CYS A 127 -13.67 12.87 -21.94
CA CYS A 127 -13.65 13.35 -20.56
C CYS A 127 -14.45 14.65 -20.45
N ASP A 128 -15.19 14.82 -19.36
CA ASP A 128 -15.91 16.05 -19.00
C ASP A 128 -15.05 17.00 -18.17
N GLY A 129 -13.89 16.55 -17.69
CA GLY A 129 -12.89 17.35 -17.01
C GLY A 129 -11.56 16.66 -16.90
N ALA A 130 -10.48 17.45 -16.86
CA ALA A 130 -9.14 16.99 -16.52
C ALA A 130 -8.47 18.01 -15.59
N PHE A 131 -7.67 17.53 -14.66
CA PHE A 131 -7.14 18.32 -13.54
C PHE A 131 -5.69 17.98 -13.27
N LEU A 132 -4.87 19.02 -13.14
CA LEU A 132 -3.52 18.87 -12.60
C LEU A 132 -3.62 18.78 -11.07
N THR A 133 -3.09 17.71 -10.54
CA THR A 133 -3.17 17.31 -9.13
C THR A 133 -1.79 17.11 -8.53
N THR A 134 -1.72 16.76 -7.26
CA THR A 134 -0.47 16.46 -6.56
C THR A 134 -0.50 15.03 -6.03
N GLU A 135 0.10 14.11 -6.76
CA GLU A 135 0.44 12.76 -6.27
C GLU A 135 1.88 12.43 -6.65
N TYR A 136 2.50 11.58 -5.86
CA TYR A 136 3.87 11.12 -6.11
C TYR A 136 3.88 9.62 -6.30
N THR A 137 4.99 9.11 -6.81
CA THR A 137 5.28 7.68 -6.82
C THR A 137 6.50 7.39 -5.95
N TYR A 138 6.66 6.15 -5.52
CA TYR A 138 7.84 5.71 -4.80
C TYR A 138 8.48 4.52 -5.51
N ASP A 139 9.80 4.41 -5.40
CA ASP A 139 10.53 3.22 -5.85
C ASP A 139 10.45 2.14 -4.76
N ALA A 140 9.69 1.08 -5.04
CA ALA A 140 9.49 -0.01 -4.10
C ALA A 140 10.79 -0.81 -3.83
N GLN A 141 11.74 -0.85 -4.76
CA GLN A 141 13.03 -1.51 -4.56
C GLN A 141 13.94 -0.71 -3.64
N VAL A 142 14.01 0.61 -3.84
CA VAL A 142 14.75 1.51 -2.96
C VAL A 142 14.18 1.43 -1.55
N LEU A 143 12.86 1.49 -1.41
CA LEU A 143 12.18 1.38 -0.11
C LEU A 143 12.41 0.01 0.56
N LYS A 144 12.35 -1.09 -0.21
CA LYS A 144 12.67 -2.44 0.28
C LYS A 144 14.09 -2.52 0.84
N ASN A 145 15.07 -2.07 0.05
CA ASN A 145 16.47 -2.13 0.44
C ASN A 145 16.72 -1.33 1.71
N TRP A 146 16.12 -0.15 1.81
CA TRP A 146 16.19 0.66 3.02
C TRP A 146 15.64 -0.09 4.25
N PHE A 147 14.46 -0.73 4.14
CA PHE A 147 13.93 -1.52 5.27
C PHE A 147 14.87 -2.66 5.66
N LEU A 148 15.43 -3.39 4.69
CA LEU A 148 16.38 -4.46 4.96
C LEU A 148 17.63 -3.95 5.68
N GLU A 149 18.17 -2.82 5.26
CA GLU A 149 19.31 -2.16 5.93
C GLU A 149 18.98 -1.71 7.36
N GLN A 150 17.78 -1.16 7.58
CA GLN A 150 17.36 -0.77 8.92
C GLN A 150 17.17 -2.00 9.83
N LEU A 151 16.57 -3.07 9.33
CA LEU A 151 16.37 -4.30 10.09
C LEU A 151 17.69 -5.01 10.40
N ALA A 152 18.67 -4.97 9.50
CA ALA A 152 20.01 -5.54 9.74
C ALA A 152 20.75 -4.88 10.92
N LYS A 153 20.39 -3.64 11.30
CA LYS A 153 20.91 -2.94 12.48
C LYS A 153 20.23 -3.35 13.79
N LEU A 154 19.18 -4.16 13.72
CA LEU A 154 18.35 -4.56 14.86
C LEU A 154 18.54 -6.07 15.16
N PRO A 155 19.47 -6.45 16.05
CA PRO A 155 19.76 -7.86 16.34
C PRO A 155 18.59 -8.60 17.01
N ASN A 156 17.62 -7.87 17.52
CA ASN A 156 16.37 -8.36 18.11
C ASN A 156 15.25 -8.58 17.12
N VAL A 157 15.48 -8.39 15.80
CA VAL A 157 14.53 -8.64 14.74
C VAL A 157 15.05 -9.72 13.80
N GLN A 158 14.25 -10.74 13.55
CA GLN A 158 14.56 -11.82 12.61
C GLN A 158 13.46 -11.91 11.56
N VAL A 159 13.83 -12.12 10.29
CA VAL A 159 12.89 -12.39 9.20
C VAL A 159 13.16 -13.78 8.66
N LEU A 160 12.14 -14.63 8.66
CA LEU A 160 12.18 -15.96 8.06
C LEU A 160 11.40 -15.95 6.75
N TYR A 161 12.11 -16.13 5.66
CA TYR A 161 11.53 -16.28 4.32
C TYR A 161 11.16 -17.74 4.04
N SER A 162 10.26 -17.97 3.09
CA SER A 162 9.72 -19.30 2.76
C SER A 162 9.07 -19.99 3.97
N HIS A 163 8.56 -19.19 4.90
CA HIS A 163 7.88 -19.66 6.12
C HIS A 163 6.43 -19.18 6.13
N LYS A 164 5.54 -19.97 5.52
CA LYS A 164 4.09 -19.78 5.61
C LYS A 164 3.57 -20.46 6.87
N PRO A 165 2.79 -19.79 7.72
CA PRO A 165 2.11 -20.47 8.83
C PRO A 165 1.20 -21.59 8.31
N ASP A 166 1.29 -22.78 8.92
CA ASP A 166 0.41 -23.91 8.69
C ASP A 166 -0.67 -23.99 9.77
N LYS A 167 -0.30 -23.59 11.00
CA LYS A 167 -1.19 -23.62 12.16
C LYS A 167 -0.90 -22.46 13.10
N ILE A 168 -1.97 -21.90 13.66
CA ILE A 168 -1.90 -20.91 14.73
C ILE A 168 -2.88 -21.32 15.82
N GLU A 169 -2.41 -21.44 17.05
CA GLU A 169 -3.22 -21.83 18.18
C GLU A 169 -2.88 -21.01 19.43
N LYS A 170 -3.84 -20.82 20.30
CA LYS A 170 -3.60 -20.17 21.58
C LYS A 170 -3.27 -21.24 22.64
N VAL A 171 -2.13 -21.05 23.31
CA VAL A 171 -1.64 -21.96 24.35
C VAL A 171 -1.40 -21.13 25.61
N GLY A 172 -2.33 -21.18 26.54
CA GLY A 172 -2.29 -20.32 27.73
C GLY A 172 -2.37 -18.83 27.34
N SER A 173 -1.35 -18.06 27.71
CA SER A 173 -1.27 -16.61 27.43
C SER A 173 -0.56 -16.29 26.12
N VAL A 174 -0.01 -17.27 25.42
CA VAL A 174 0.76 -17.05 24.18
C VAL A 174 0.07 -17.67 22.97
N TRP A 175 0.44 -17.17 21.81
CA TRP A 175 0.12 -17.77 20.52
C TRP A 175 1.29 -18.62 20.06
N ARG A 176 0.97 -19.83 19.65
CA ARG A 176 1.91 -20.75 19.00
C ARG A 176 1.64 -20.76 17.51
N VAL A 177 2.68 -20.50 16.71
CA VAL A 177 2.66 -20.54 15.25
C VAL A 177 3.58 -21.66 14.80
N THR A 178 3.08 -22.54 13.94
CA THR A 178 3.86 -23.59 13.27
C THR A 178 3.98 -23.26 11.80
N ALA A 179 5.19 -23.35 11.26
CA ALA A 179 5.49 -23.19 9.84
C ALA A 179 6.54 -24.26 9.44
N GLY A 180 6.10 -25.29 8.72
CA GLY A 180 6.89 -26.49 8.48
C GLY A 180 7.33 -27.13 9.79
N ASP A 181 8.61 -27.40 9.94
CA ASP A 181 9.20 -28.00 11.15
C ASP A 181 9.51 -26.97 12.25
N THR A 182 9.22 -25.70 12.02
CA THR A 182 9.54 -24.63 12.97
C THR A 182 8.32 -24.22 13.79
N THR A 183 8.48 -24.18 15.11
CA THR A 183 7.45 -23.73 16.06
C THR A 183 7.94 -22.49 16.82
N MET A 184 7.09 -21.47 16.88
CA MET A 184 7.37 -20.18 17.48
C MET A 184 6.23 -19.74 18.39
N GLU A 185 6.56 -19.02 19.45
CA GLU A 185 5.57 -18.51 20.41
C GLU A 185 5.76 -17.03 20.68
N ALA A 186 4.64 -16.33 20.79
CA ALA A 186 4.60 -14.92 21.18
C ALA A 186 3.29 -14.56 21.87
N PRO A 187 3.27 -13.60 22.80
CA PRO A 187 2.02 -13.07 23.36
C PRO A 187 1.19 -12.27 22.35
N PHE A 188 1.81 -11.84 21.23
CA PHE A 188 1.15 -11.02 20.23
C PHE A 188 1.50 -11.46 18.79
N ILE A 189 0.45 -11.55 17.94
CA ILE A 189 0.58 -11.77 16.50
C ILE A 189 0.03 -10.57 15.75
N LEU A 190 0.78 -10.07 14.77
CA LEU A 190 0.30 -9.10 13.80
C LEU A 190 0.06 -9.79 12.46
N ASN A 191 -1.17 -9.77 11.98
CA ASN A 191 -1.51 -10.20 10.64
C ASN A 191 -1.31 -9.04 9.65
N ALA A 192 -0.23 -9.08 8.87
CA ALA A 192 0.12 -8.11 7.84
C ALA A 192 0.05 -8.72 6.43
N THR A 193 -0.83 -9.70 6.22
CA THR A 193 -0.89 -10.51 4.99
C THR A 193 -1.72 -9.89 3.87
N TYR A 194 -2.36 -8.73 4.10
CA TYR A 194 -3.17 -8.01 3.12
C TYR A 194 -4.29 -8.90 2.53
N ALA A 195 -4.17 -9.33 1.26
CA ALA A 195 -5.16 -10.21 0.63
C ALA A 195 -5.32 -11.59 1.32
N GLY A 196 -4.32 -12.03 2.09
CA GLY A 196 -4.34 -13.28 2.86
C GLY A 196 -4.90 -13.14 4.27
N VAL A 197 -5.53 -12.02 4.63
CA VAL A 197 -6.02 -11.77 6.00
C VAL A 197 -6.99 -12.85 6.47
N ASN A 198 -7.85 -13.34 5.59
CA ASN A 198 -8.84 -14.36 5.90
C ASN A 198 -8.25 -15.78 6.06
N ASP A 199 -7.10 -16.05 5.44
CA ASP A 199 -6.37 -17.32 5.66
C ASP A 199 -5.94 -17.42 7.13
N ILE A 200 -5.43 -16.32 7.68
CA ILE A 200 -5.04 -16.24 9.10
C ILE A 200 -6.27 -16.30 10.02
N HIS A 201 -7.36 -15.61 9.66
CA HIS A 201 -8.62 -15.69 10.41
C HIS A 201 -9.15 -17.11 10.48
N ALA A 202 -9.11 -17.86 9.37
CA ALA A 202 -9.55 -19.27 9.35
C ALA A 202 -8.70 -20.13 10.29
N MET A 203 -7.37 -19.93 10.33
CA MET A 203 -6.48 -20.67 11.28
C MET A 203 -6.80 -20.38 12.74
N LEU A 204 -7.34 -19.18 13.03
CA LEU A 204 -7.72 -18.73 14.38
C LEU A 204 -9.16 -19.07 14.74
N GLY A 205 -9.93 -19.68 13.84
CA GLY A 205 -11.36 -19.93 14.03
C GLY A 205 -12.20 -18.63 14.10
N LEU A 206 -11.67 -17.51 13.55
CA LEU A 206 -12.35 -16.22 13.53
C LEU A 206 -13.21 -16.08 12.28
N PRO A 207 -14.31 -15.31 12.36
CA PRO A 207 -15.14 -15.03 11.19
C PRO A 207 -14.33 -14.26 10.13
N PRO A 208 -14.52 -14.57 8.83
CA PRO A 208 -13.81 -13.87 7.77
C PRO A 208 -14.32 -12.44 7.63
N PHE A 209 -13.43 -11.54 7.22
CA PHE A 209 -13.84 -10.23 6.72
C PHE A 209 -14.60 -10.40 5.40
N LYS A 210 -15.66 -9.64 5.21
CA LYS A 210 -16.35 -9.54 3.92
C LYS A 210 -15.51 -8.68 2.97
N ILE A 211 -14.68 -9.32 2.15
CA ILE A 211 -13.76 -8.66 1.21
C ILE A 211 -14.17 -9.05 -0.21
N LYS A 212 -14.31 -8.05 -1.07
CA LYS A 212 -14.36 -8.25 -2.52
C LYS A 212 -12.92 -8.22 -3.05
N TYR A 213 -12.50 -9.29 -3.70
CA TYR A 213 -11.19 -9.36 -4.35
C TYR A 213 -11.33 -8.90 -5.80
N GLU A 214 -10.57 -7.90 -6.18
CA GLU A 214 -10.47 -7.41 -7.55
C GLU A 214 -9.07 -7.68 -8.07
N LYS A 215 -8.98 -8.31 -9.24
CA LYS A 215 -7.69 -8.50 -9.92
C LYS A 215 -7.39 -7.25 -10.71
N CYS A 216 -6.20 -6.68 -10.50
CA CYS A 216 -5.67 -5.60 -11.31
C CYS A 216 -4.47 -6.13 -12.10
N GLU A 217 -4.38 -5.76 -13.36
CA GLU A 217 -3.22 -6.01 -14.19
C GLU A 217 -2.37 -4.75 -14.29
N ILE A 218 -1.05 -4.94 -14.26
CA ILE A 218 -0.07 -3.88 -14.52
C ILE A 218 0.65 -4.26 -15.80
N ILE A 219 0.53 -3.41 -16.82
CA ILE A 219 1.17 -3.60 -18.10
C ILE A 219 2.33 -2.60 -18.20
N LEU A 220 3.52 -3.08 -18.52
CA LEU A 220 4.67 -2.24 -18.83
C LEU A 220 4.72 -2.01 -20.33
N CYS A 221 4.71 -0.75 -20.75
CA CYS A 221 4.79 -0.37 -22.15
C CYS A 221 5.69 0.86 -22.33
N THR A 222 6.20 1.03 -23.52
CA THR A 222 6.81 2.30 -23.94
C THR A 222 5.72 3.30 -24.26
N VAL A 223 5.95 4.56 -23.91
CA VAL A 223 4.99 5.64 -24.16
C VAL A 223 5.59 6.65 -25.16
N ASP A 224 4.70 7.38 -25.83
CA ASP A 224 5.06 8.52 -26.67
C ASP A 224 5.72 9.61 -25.82
N GLU A 225 6.68 10.35 -26.38
CA GLU A 225 7.40 11.45 -25.71
C GLU A 225 6.44 12.52 -25.13
N ARG A 226 5.24 12.68 -25.72
CA ARG A 226 4.22 13.62 -25.21
C ARG A 226 3.68 13.24 -23.84
N LEU A 227 3.78 11.96 -23.46
CA LEU A 227 3.33 11.44 -22.16
C LEU A 227 4.48 11.22 -21.17
N LYS A 228 5.69 11.55 -21.59
CA LYS A 228 6.86 11.46 -20.71
C LYS A 228 6.69 12.39 -19.51
N ASN A 229 7.03 11.91 -18.33
CA ASN A 229 6.84 12.61 -17.07
C ASN A 229 5.37 13.05 -16.81
N THR A 230 4.42 12.27 -17.30
CA THR A 230 3.00 12.51 -17.07
C THR A 230 2.34 11.25 -16.54
N GLY A 231 1.79 11.31 -15.34
CA GLY A 231 0.89 10.32 -14.79
C GLY A 231 -0.56 10.67 -15.14
N ILE A 232 -1.32 9.70 -15.63
CA ILE A 232 -2.74 9.91 -15.98
C ILE A 232 -3.60 8.91 -15.22
N THR A 233 -4.65 9.40 -14.61
CA THR A 233 -5.70 8.59 -13.98
C THR A 233 -7.04 9.02 -14.53
N VAL A 234 -7.78 8.07 -15.08
CA VAL A 234 -9.17 8.30 -15.52
C VAL A 234 -10.11 7.63 -14.52
N MET A 235 -11.12 8.36 -14.07
CA MET A 235 -12.20 7.84 -13.26
C MET A 235 -13.39 7.51 -14.19
N ASP A 236 -13.66 6.24 -14.36
CA ASP A 236 -14.68 5.72 -15.28
C ASP A 236 -15.63 4.70 -14.63
N GLY A 237 -15.59 4.57 -13.30
CA GLY A 237 -16.44 3.63 -12.57
C GLY A 237 -16.64 3.93 -11.10
#